data_b1f65d51bac079b9f53e122c8f7d61ee
#
_entry.id   b1f65d51bac079b9f53e122c8f7d61ee
#
_cell.length_a   1.000
_cell.length_b   1.000
_cell.length_c   1.000
_cell.angle_alpha   90.00
_cell.angle_beta   90.00
_cell.angle_gamma   90.00
#
_symmetry.space_group_name_H-M   'P 1'
#
loop_
_entity.id
_entity.type
_entity.pdbx_description
1 polymer ?
#
loop_
_entity_poly.entity_id
_entity_poly.type
_entity_poly.pdbx_seq_one_letter_code
_entity_poly.pdbx_strand_id
1 'polypeptide(L)'
;MKNLILILMFILPSVGFSQRDGSKVMDVNNIDYRLLDSLIIVEVNKVRDSLGNNNMHYSRLVSDNISKPRCQKLHAEQHVYHPDGRLELYSDKLESLIMKEASSTYKFKGGVNVVDAYEICLFKKKTYKLVTYGDIALSIVDLWETSPDHCHVIRNAHKKQLTENGKERFLISGVSTKYGIWNSYEGFYTVLNLTVVYKY
;
A
#
# COMPACT_ATOMS: atom_id res chain seq x y z
N MET A 1 44.59 -35.12 -18.97
CA MET A 1 43.25 -35.17 -18.41
C MET A 1 42.80 -33.72 -18.18
N LYS A 2 41.88 -33.22 -19.01
CA LYS A 2 41.41 -31.83 -18.97
C LYS A 2 40.15 -31.76 -18.10
N ASN A 3 40.24 -31.12 -16.96
CA ASN A 3 39.09 -30.90 -16.08
C ASN A 3 38.12 -29.86 -16.73
N LEU A 4 36.98 -30.33 -17.19
CA LEU A 4 35.90 -29.53 -17.68
C LEU A 4 35.08 -29.04 -16.46
N ILE A 5 35.27 -27.79 -16.03
CA ILE A 5 34.47 -27.16 -15.01
C ILE A 5 33.15 -26.73 -15.65
N LEU A 6 32.11 -27.51 -15.37
CA LEU A 6 30.73 -27.17 -15.78
C LEU A 6 30.19 -26.11 -14.86
N ILE A 7 30.21 -24.83 -15.29
CA ILE A 7 29.55 -23.72 -14.59
C ILE A 7 28.06 -23.87 -14.86
N LEU A 8 27.35 -24.44 -13.90
CA LEU A 8 25.88 -24.45 -13.90
C LEU A 8 25.42 -23.05 -13.53
N MET A 9 25.12 -22.23 -14.53
CA MET A 9 24.39 -20.97 -14.32
C MET A 9 22.98 -21.34 -13.84
N PHE A 10 22.75 -21.24 -12.55
CA PHE A 10 21.40 -21.17 -12.00
C PHE A 10 20.75 -19.90 -12.51
N ILE A 11 19.99 -20.00 -13.58
CA ILE A 11 19.00 -18.99 -13.97
C ILE A 11 17.90 -19.10 -12.92
N LEU A 12 18.03 -18.33 -11.84
CA LEU A 12 16.90 -18.06 -10.96
C LEU A 12 15.81 -17.41 -11.82
N PRO A 13 14.62 -17.99 -11.90
CA PRO A 13 13.51 -17.25 -12.48
C PRO A 13 13.33 -16.04 -11.57
N SER A 14 13.83 -14.88 -12.01
CA SER A 14 13.37 -13.62 -11.50
C SER A 14 11.87 -13.63 -11.73
N VAL A 15 11.11 -13.86 -10.66
CA VAL A 15 9.67 -13.57 -10.66
C VAL A 15 9.60 -12.10 -11.01
N GLY A 16 9.46 -11.86 -12.31
CA GLY A 16 9.33 -10.53 -12.84
C GLY A 16 8.04 -9.96 -12.27
N PHE A 17 8.15 -9.24 -11.17
CA PHE A 17 7.26 -8.10 -11.00
C PHE A 17 7.53 -7.26 -12.23
N SER A 18 6.65 -7.38 -13.22
CA SER A 18 6.61 -6.47 -14.36
C SER A 18 6.72 -5.09 -13.74
N GLN A 19 7.88 -4.46 -13.95
CA GLN A 19 8.16 -3.13 -13.43
C GLN A 19 7.09 -2.25 -14.05
N ARG A 20 6.03 -1.98 -13.25
CA ARG A 20 4.88 -1.24 -13.75
C ARG A 20 5.39 0.11 -14.17
N ASP A 21 5.18 0.44 -15.43
CA ASP A 21 5.78 1.62 -16.05
C ASP A 21 5.14 2.90 -15.51
N GLY A 22 5.76 3.44 -14.47
CA GLY A 22 5.38 4.73 -13.88
C GLY A 22 5.59 5.91 -14.83
N SER A 23 6.33 5.73 -15.94
CA SER A 23 6.56 6.77 -16.94
C SER A 23 5.36 7.00 -17.86
N LYS A 24 4.37 6.10 -17.84
CA LYS A 24 3.14 6.24 -18.63
C LYS A 24 2.44 7.55 -18.29
N VAL A 25 2.19 8.36 -19.34
CA VAL A 25 1.40 9.60 -19.21
C VAL A 25 -0.03 9.25 -18.82
N MET A 26 -0.57 9.97 -17.84
CA MET A 26 -1.92 9.74 -17.35
C MET A 26 -2.94 10.56 -18.14
N ASP A 27 -3.94 9.88 -18.70
CA ASP A 27 -5.14 10.51 -19.23
C ASP A 27 -6.21 10.59 -18.10
N VAL A 28 -6.58 11.79 -17.71
CA VAL A 28 -7.59 12.03 -16.64
C VAL A 28 -8.99 11.52 -17.01
N ASN A 29 -9.28 11.34 -18.29
CA ASN A 29 -10.55 10.81 -18.77
C ASN A 29 -10.56 9.27 -18.77
N ASN A 30 -9.39 8.64 -18.68
CA ASN A 30 -9.24 7.19 -18.70
C ASN A 30 -8.12 6.71 -17.76
N ILE A 31 -8.32 6.92 -16.46
CA ILE A 31 -7.32 6.62 -15.43
C ILE A 31 -7.27 5.11 -15.16
N ASP A 32 -6.08 4.52 -15.28
CA ASP A 32 -5.78 3.19 -14.75
C ASP A 32 -5.51 3.28 -13.24
N TYR A 33 -6.58 3.26 -12.45
CA TYR A 33 -6.48 3.32 -10.99
C TYR A 33 -5.67 2.16 -10.40
N ARG A 34 -5.68 0.99 -11.05
CA ARG A 34 -4.90 -0.16 -10.55
C ARG A 34 -3.41 0.06 -10.70
N LEU A 35 -3.00 0.67 -11.81
CA LEU A 35 -1.61 1.06 -12.01
C LEU A 35 -1.22 2.10 -10.96
N LEU A 36 -2.02 3.16 -10.79
CA LEU A 36 -1.75 4.22 -9.82
C LEU A 36 -1.64 3.69 -8.39
N ASP A 37 -2.64 2.94 -7.93
CA ASP A 37 -2.68 2.35 -6.58
C ASP A 37 -1.46 1.47 -6.31
N SER A 38 -1.04 0.68 -7.30
CA SER A 38 0.15 -0.17 -7.15
C SER A 38 1.45 0.63 -7.11
N LEU A 39 1.56 1.72 -7.88
CA LEU A 39 2.73 2.59 -7.85
C LEU A 39 2.84 3.34 -6.52
N ILE A 40 1.73 3.74 -5.92
CA ILE A 40 1.73 4.33 -4.57
C ILE A 40 2.36 3.36 -3.56
N ILE A 41 2.01 2.08 -3.58
CA ILE A 41 2.64 1.08 -2.68
C ILE A 41 4.13 0.91 -2.98
N VAL A 42 4.53 0.96 -4.25
CA VAL A 42 5.95 0.93 -4.62
C VAL A 42 6.70 2.12 -4.02
N GLU A 43 6.16 3.34 -4.13
CA GLU A 43 6.79 4.52 -3.55
C GLU A 43 6.83 4.48 -2.02
N VAL A 44 5.74 4.05 -1.36
CA VAL A 44 5.74 3.82 0.10
C VAL A 44 6.83 2.82 0.50
N ASN A 45 6.97 1.72 -0.24
CA ASN A 45 7.97 0.71 0.07
C ASN A 45 9.41 1.22 -0.15
N LYS A 46 9.66 2.10 -1.12
CA LYS A 46 10.97 2.76 -1.27
C LYS A 46 11.35 3.57 -0.01
N VAL A 47 10.38 4.31 0.55
CA VAL A 47 10.60 5.04 1.81
C VAL A 47 10.93 4.06 2.93
N ARG A 48 10.18 2.96 3.05
CA ARG A 48 10.39 1.95 4.10
C ARG A 48 11.71 1.22 3.96
N ASP A 49 12.09 0.83 2.72
CA ASP A 49 13.37 0.20 2.41
C ASP A 49 14.56 1.09 2.79
N SER A 50 14.45 2.40 2.52
CA SER A 50 15.51 3.38 2.88
C SER A 50 15.75 3.46 4.40
N LEU A 51 14.78 3.04 5.20
CA LEU A 51 14.83 3.00 6.66
C LEU A 51 15.14 1.60 7.22
N GLY A 52 15.32 0.60 6.35
CA GLY A 52 15.50 -0.81 6.75
C GLY A 52 14.25 -1.45 7.36
N ASN A 53 13.06 -0.91 7.06
CA ASN A 53 11.79 -1.42 7.56
C ASN A 53 11.20 -2.50 6.62
N ASN A 54 10.29 -3.32 7.15
CA ASN A 54 9.59 -4.31 6.35
C ASN A 54 8.66 -3.62 5.33
N ASN A 55 8.62 -4.17 4.11
CA ASN A 55 7.73 -3.72 3.06
C ASN A 55 6.26 -4.04 3.39
N MET A 56 5.37 -3.18 2.90
CA MET A 56 3.93 -3.44 2.90
C MET A 56 3.59 -4.35 1.72
N HIS A 57 2.87 -5.43 2.00
CA HIS A 57 2.30 -6.26 0.96
C HIS A 57 0.99 -5.65 0.45
N TYR A 58 0.89 -5.40 -0.87
CA TYR A 58 -0.34 -4.92 -1.47
C TYR A 58 -1.38 -6.04 -1.56
N SER A 59 -2.51 -5.85 -0.91
CA SER A 59 -3.65 -6.74 -0.91
C SER A 59 -4.81 -6.15 -1.71
N ARG A 60 -5.23 -6.87 -2.74
CA ARG A 60 -6.46 -6.53 -3.46
C ARG A 60 -7.69 -6.68 -2.58
N LEU A 61 -7.68 -7.64 -1.66
CA LEU A 61 -8.77 -7.85 -0.72
C LEU A 61 -8.99 -6.60 0.14
N VAL A 62 -7.93 -6.05 0.74
CA VAL A 62 -7.99 -4.82 1.54
C VAL A 62 -8.35 -3.63 0.65
N SER A 63 -7.74 -3.52 -0.54
CA SER A 63 -8.04 -2.45 -1.48
C SER A 63 -9.51 -2.44 -1.90
N ASP A 64 -10.05 -3.56 -2.35
CA ASP A 64 -11.42 -3.63 -2.89
C ASP A 64 -12.50 -3.53 -1.80
N ASN A 65 -12.24 -4.02 -0.57
CA ASN A 65 -13.25 -4.10 0.50
C ASN A 65 -13.15 -3.00 1.56
N ILE A 66 -12.01 -2.34 1.70
CA ILE A 66 -11.82 -1.25 2.68
C ILE A 66 -11.46 0.05 1.98
N SER A 67 -10.32 0.10 1.28
CA SER A 67 -9.79 1.36 0.75
C SER A 67 -10.69 1.97 -0.33
N LYS A 68 -11.22 1.15 -1.24
CA LYS A 68 -12.05 1.62 -2.36
C LYS A 68 -13.42 2.15 -1.90
N PRO A 69 -14.21 1.46 -1.08
CA PRO A 69 -15.46 2.01 -0.56
C PRO A 69 -15.22 3.30 0.24
N ARG A 70 -14.16 3.32 1.04
CA ARG A 70 -13.78 4.51 1.81
C ARG A 70 -13.40 5.69 0.92
N CYS A 71 -12.57 5.46 -0.09
CA CYS A 71 -12.18 6.49 -1.07
C CYS A 71 -13.41 7.01 -1.86
N GLN A 72 -14.34 6.14 -2.22
CA GLN A 72 -15.59 6.52 -2.88
C GLN A 72 -16.47 7.40 -1.98
N LYS A 73 -16.55 7.10 -0.67
CA LYS A 73 -17.26 7.92 0.32
C LYS A 73 -16.67 9.33 0.40
N LEU A 74 -15.35 9.45 0.59
CA LEU A 74 -14.65 10.74 0.63
C LEU A 74 -14.86 11.57 -0.64
N HIS A 75 -14.78 10.88 -1.80
CA HIS A 75 -15.03 11.53 -3.09
C HIS A 75 -16.49 12.03 -3.24
N ALA A 76 -17.47 11.21 -2.84
CA ALA A 76 -18.89 11.59 -2.93
C ALA A 76 -19.23 12.76 -1.99
N GLU A 77 -18.65 12.78 -0.81
CA GLU A 77 -18.83 13.84 0.18
C GLU A 77 -17.97 15.09 -0.11
N GLN A 78 -17.05 14.99 -1.06
CA GLN A 78 -16.06 16.03 -1.38
C GLN A 78 -15.32 16.53 -0.13
N HIS A 79 -15.00 15.61 0.77
CA HIS A 79 -14.36 15.92 2.04
C HIS A 79 -13.37 14.82 2.43
N VAL A 80 -12.25 15.22 3.07
CA VAL A 80 -11.24 14.30 3.59
C VAL A 80 -11.24 14.37 5.11
N TYR A 81 -11.50 13.24 5.75
CA TYR A 81 -11.52 13.11 7.21
C TYR A 81 -11.20 11.67 7.61
N HIS A 82 -10.76 11.47 8.84
CA HIS A 82 -10.60 10.15 9.44
C HIS A 82 -11.85 9.77 10.22
N PRO A 83 -12.32 8.52 10.14
CA PRO A 83 -13.41 8.05 10.98
C PRO A 83 -12.96 7.96 12.43
N ASP A 84 -13.89 8.18 13.35
CA ASP A 84 -13.67 7.94 14.76
C ASP A 84 -13.70 6.42 15.03
N GLY A 85 -12.68 5.88 15.68
CA GLY A 85 -12.62 4.48 16.08
C GLY A 85 -12.24 3.49 14.99
N ARG A 86 -12.73 2.22 15.12
CA ARG A 86 -12.48 1.14 14.15
C ARG A 86 -13.13 1.50 12.82
N LEU A 87 -12.43 1.22 11.71
CA LEU A 87 -12.95 1.48 10.37
C LEU A 87 -14.32 0.83 10.18
N GLU A 88 -15.34 1.62 9.82
CA GLU A 88 -16.74 1.16 9.62
C GLU A 88 -16.85 -0.04 8.67
N LEU A 89 -15.93 -0.17 7.73
CA LEU A 89 -15.88 -1.22 6.71
C LEU A 89 -15.13 -2.47 7.17
N TYR A 90 -14.50 -2.42 8.35
CA TYR A 90 -13.70 -3.51 8.87
C TYR A 90 -14.56 -4.45 9.70
N SER A 91 -14.93 -5.58 9.12
CA SER A 91 -15.77 -6.61 9.77
C SER A 91 -14.96 -7.84 10.15
N ASP A 92 -15.49 -8.66 11.09
CA ASP A 92 -14.85 -9.92 11.49
C ASP A 92 -14.65 -10.89 10.32
N LYS A 93 -15.59 -10.88 9.35
CA LYS A 93 -15.46 -11.67 8.12
C LYS A 93 -14.27 -11.20 7.29
N LEU A 94 -14.09 -9.90 7.16
CA LEU A 94 -12.97 -9.31 6.41
C LEU A 94 -11.66 -9.58 7.13
N GLU A 95 -11.62 -9.47 8.46
CA GLU A 95 -10.47 -9.84 9.28
C GLU A 95 -10.04 -11.29 9.04
N SER A 96 -10.99 -12.23 9.03
CA SER A 96 -10.72 -13.63 8.73
C SER A 96 -10.13 -13.83 7.33
N LEU A 97 -10.62 -13.09 6.33
CA LEU A 97 -10.07 -13.14 4.98
C LEU A 97 -8.66 -12.56 4.89
N ILE A 98 -8.39 -11.47 5.61
CA ILE A 98 -7.06 -10.85 5.68
C ILE A 98 -6.07 -11.82 6.35
N MET A 99 -6.47 -12.47 7.45
CA MET A 99 -5.63 -13.47 8.12
C MET A 99 -5.31 -14.65 7.20
N LYS A 100 -6.28 -15.12 6.42
CA LYS A 100 -6.07 -16.19 5.42
C LYS A 100 -5.11 -15.76 4.32
N GLU A 101 -5.26 -14.54 3.79
CA GLU A 101 -4.35 -13.96 2.80
C GLU A 101 -2.94 -13.81 3.36
N ALA A 102 -2.79 -13.32 4.59
CA ALA A 102 -1.51 -13.18 5.28
C ALA A 102 -0.81 -14.53 5.43
N SER A 103 -1.52 -15.55 5.88
CA SER A 103 -0.98 -16.91 6.02
C SER A 103 -0.47 -17.46 4.69
N SER A 104 -1.22 -17.25 3.62
CA SER A 104 -0.85 -17.69 2.27
C SER A 104 0.36 -16.91 1.73
N THR A 105 0.34 -15.58 1.86
CA THR A 105 1.37 -14.68 1.32
C THR A 105 2.72 -14.90 1.98
N TYR A 106 2.73 -14.98 3.31
CA TYR A 106 3.96 -15.16 4.08
C TYR A 106 4.27 -16.62 4.40
N LYS A 107 3.49 -17.56 3.84
CA LYS A 107 3.67 -19.01 4.00
C LYS A 107 3.76 -19.46 5.46
N PHE A 108 2.92 -18.92 6.31
CA PHE A 108 2.86 -19.32 7.72
C PHE A 108 2.30 -20.74 7.88
N LYS A 109 2.90 -21.50 8.79
CA LYS A 109 2.40 -22.82 9.19
C LYS A 109 1.52 -22.80 10.44
N GLY A 110 1.41 -21.64 11.09
CA GLY A 110 0.67 -21.44 12.33
C GLY A 110 -0.48 -20.46 12.16
N GLY A 111 -1.13 -20.10 13.26
CA GLY A 111 -2.16 -19.08 13.31
C GLY A 111 -1.60 -17.69 13.04
N VAL A 112 -2.44 -16.83 12.52
CA VAL A 112 -2.16 -15.41 12.27
C VAL A 112 -3.23 -14.59 12.94
N ASN A 113 -2.87 -13.46 13.51
CA ASN A 113 -3.81 -12.54 14.14
C ASN A 113 -3.62 -11.13 13.60
N VAL A 114 -4.72 -10.40 13.46
CA VAL A 114 -4.69 -8.95 13.23
C VAL A 114 -4.46 -8.27 14.58
N VAL A 115 -3.44 -7.41 14.62
CA VAL A 115 -3.04 -6.70 15.84
C VAL A 115 -3.49 -5.27 15.80
N ASP A 116 -3.45 -4.68 14.60
CA ASP A 116 -3.70 -3.26 14.43
C ASP A 116 -4.14 -2.94 12.99
N ALA A 117 -4.85 -1.84 12.82
CA ALA A 117 -5.27 -1.34 11.53
C ALA A 117 -5.20 0.20 11.52
N TYR A 118 -4.63 0.74 10.46
CA TYR A 118 -4.47 2.17 10.27
C TYR A 118 -5.13 2.62 8.97
N GLU A 119 -5.63 3.84 8.96
CA GLU A 119 -6.04 4.53 7.76
C GLU A 119 -5.28 5.85 7.65
N ILE A 120 -4.74 6.13 6.48
CA ILE A 120 -4.32 7.47 6.08
C ILE A 120 -5.03 7.86 4.80
N CYS A 121 -5.53 9.09 4.74
CA CYS A 121 -6.22 9.60 3.58
C CYS A 121 -5.81 11.05 3.30
N LEU A 122 -5.90 11.44 2.03
CA LEU A 122 -5.62 12.80 1.60
C LEU A 122 -6.36 13.15 0.31
N PHE A 123 -6.33 14.45 -0.02
CA PHE A 123 -6.59 14.95 -1.36
C PHE A 123 -5.32 15.60 -1.92
N LYS A 124 -4.84 15.09 -3.07
CA LYS A 124 -3.70 15.66 -3.79
C LYS A 124 -4.19 16.49 -4.97
N LYS A 125 -4.04 17.79 -4.87
CA LYS A 125 -4.33 18.71 -5.99
C LYS A 125 -3.49 18.34 -7.21
N LYS A 126 -4.14 18.21 -8.37
CA LYS A 126 -3.46 18.05 -9.66
C LYS A 126 -2.76 19.36 -10.04
N THR A 127 -1.54 19.24 -10.49
CA THR A 127 -0.76 20.35 -11.05
C THR A 127 -0.24 19.98 -12.44
N TYR A 128 0.19 20.98 -13.21
CA TYR A 128 0.78 20.74 -14.54
C TYR A 128 2.06 19.89 -14.51
N LYS A 129 2.70 19.74 -13.35
CA LYS A 129 3.89 18.90 -13.17
C LYS A 129 3.57 17.41 -12.97
N LEU A 130 2.31 17.09 -12.66
CA LEU A 130 1.89 15.70 -12.44
C LEU A 130 1.39 15.11 -13.76
N VAL A 131 2.31 14.64 -14.58
CA VAL A 131 2.04 14.19 -15.96
C VAL A 131 1.94 12.67 -16.04
N THR A 132 2.79 11.96 -15.31
CA THR A 132 2.84 10.50 -15.36
C THR A 132 2.21 9.88 -14.10
N TYR A 133 1.88 8.58 -14.18
CA TYR A 133 1.41 7.82 -13.02
C TYR A 133 2.44 7.82 -11.88
N GLY A 134 3.73 7.75 -12.22
CA GLY A 134 4.82 7.80 -11.24
C GLY A 134 4.92 9.14 -10.52
N ASP A 135 4.81 10.27 -11.26
CA ASP A 135 4.83 11.60 -10.67
C ASP A 135 3.70 11.78 -9.64
N ILE A 136 2.52 11.25 -9.97
CA ILE A 136 1.34 11.35 -9.10
C ILE A 136 1.54 10.48 -7.88
N ALA A 137 1.96 9.22 -8.05
CA ALA A 137 2.20 8.30 -6.94
C ALA A 137 3.25 8.87 -5.97
N LEU A 138 4.38 9.33 -6.47
CA LEU A 138 5.43 9.97 -5.68
C LEU A 138 4.88 11.19 -4.93
N SER A 139 4.16 12.07 -5.62
CA SER A 139 3.65 13.29 -5.00
C SER A 139 2.58 13.05 -3.92
N ILE A 140 1.86 11.94 -3.98
CA ILE A 140 0.93 11.50 -2.93
C ILE A 140 1.73 11.05 -1.71
N VAL A 141 2.75 10.24 -1.89
CA VAL A 141 3.60 9.74 -0.80
C VAL A 141 4.37 10.89 -0.15
N ASP A 142 4.95 11.80 -0.94
CA ASP A 142 5.61 13.01 -0.42
C ASP A 142 4.67 13.85 0.46
N LEU A 143 3.39 13.99 0.06
CA LEU A 143 2.42 14.73 0.85
C LEU A 143 2.09 14.01 2.18
N TRP A 144 1.98 12.69 2.18
CA TRP A 144 1.85 11.92 3.43
C TRP A 144 3.07 12.09 4.33
N GLU A 145 4.27 12.15 3.76
CA GLU A 145 5.51 12.33 4.54
C GLU A 145 5.61 13.72 5.20
N THR A 146 4.92 14.73 4.67
CA THR A 146 4.87 16.07 5.29
C THR A 146 3.92 16.16 6.48
N SER A 147 3.01 15.22 6.66
CA SER A 147 2.06 15.15 7.78
C SER A 147 2.62 14.24 8.87
N PRO A 148 2.83 14.70 10.13
CA PRO A 148 3.43 13.89 11.19
C PRO A 148 2.73 12.55 11.41
N ASP A 149 1.40 12.53 11.44
CA ASP A 149 0.61 11.32 11.69
C ASP A 149 0.70 10.33 10.50
N HIS A 150 0.55 10.84 9.28
CA HIS A 150 0.69 10.01 8.08
C HIS A 150 2.11 9.49 7.90
N CYS A 151 3.11 10.35 8.15
CA CYS A 151 4.53 9.99 8.14
C CYS A 151 4.82 8.87 9.14
N HIS A 152 4.21 8.91 10.34
CA HIS A 152 4.34 7.84 11.32
C HIS A 152 3.84 6.50 10.76
N VAL A 153 2.69 6.46 10.10
CA VAL A 153 2.14 5.23 9.49
C VAL A 153 3.06 4.71 8.40
N ILE A 154 3.55 5.58 7.50
CA ILE A 154 4.43 5.16 6.40
C ILE A 154 5.78 4.68 6.90
N ARG A 155 6.45 5.47 7.74
CA ARG A 155 7.83 5.21 8.17
C ARG A 155 7.95 4.27 9.34
N ASN A 156 7.08 4.42 10.33
CA ASN A 156 7.26 3.82 11.65
C ASN A 156 6.23 2.77 12.01
N ALA A 157 5.07 2.71 11.30
CA ALA A 157 4.13 1.66 11.59
C ALA A 157 4.87 0.32 11.52
N HIS A 158 5.08 -0.22 12.71
CA HIS A 158 5.75 -1.50 12.91
C HIS A 158 7.11 -1.61 12.18
N LYS A 159 8.08 -0.80 12.62
CA LYS A 159 9.50 -1.08 12.42
C LYS A 159 9.71 -2.58 12.63
N LYS A 160 10.69 -3.16 11.97
CA LYS A 160 11.11 -4.56 12.16
C LYS A 160 11.48 -4.81 13.63
N GLN A 161 10.47 -4.78 14.50
CA GLN A 161 10.59 -5.13 15.90
C GLN A 161 9.99 -6.51 16.05
N LEU A 162 10.82 -7.43 16.49
CA LEU A 162 10.31 -8.62 17.16
C LEU A 162 9.41 -8.12 18.29
N THR A 163 8.24 -8.71 18.44
CA THR A 163 7.44 -8.48 19.65
C THR A 163 8.27 -8.90 20.87
N GLU A 164 7.92 -8.47 22.07
CA GLU A 164 8.55 -8.90 23.32
C GLU A 164 8.67 -10.43 23.41
N ASN A 165 7.83 -11.17 22.70
CA ASN A 165 7.83 -12.63 22.64
C ASN A 165 8.54 -13.20 21.38
N GLY A 166 9.32 -12.42 20.66
CA GLY A 166 10.05 -12.86 19.48
C GLY A 166 9.19 -13.10 18.23
N LYS A 167 7.92 -12.64 18.21
CA LYS A 167 7.01 -12.79 17.07
C LYS A 167 7.27 -11.73 16.00
N GLU A 168 7.35 -12.14 14.75
CA GLU A 168 7.48 -11.20 13.63
C GLU A 168 6.14 -10.57 13.26
N ARG A 169 6.18 -9.28 12.91
CA ARG A 169 5.04 -8.54 12.40
C ARG A 169 5.14 -8.38 10.89
N PHE A 170 4.00 -8.45 10.23
CA PHE A 170 3.88 -8.32 8.79
C PHE A 170 2.80 -7.30 8.46
N LEU A 171 2.94 -6.67 7.31
CA LEU A 171 2.11 -5.54 6.90
C LEU A 171 1.34 -5.90 5.63
N ILE A 172 0.01 -5.82 5.71
CA ILE A 172 -0.87 -5.98 4.57
C ILE A 172 -1.58 -4.66 4.33
N SER A 173 -1.51 -4.14 3.12
CA SER A 173 -2.05 -2.84 2.78
C SER A 173 -2.97 -2.89 1.56
N GLY A 174 -3.95 -2.01 1.57
CA GLY A 174 -4.75 -1.67 0.40
C GLY A 174 -4.69 -0.18 0.12
N VAL A 175 -4.68 0.17 -1.14
CA VAL A 175 -4.76 1.57 -1.60
C VAL A 175 -5.92 1.70 -2.56
N SER A 176 -6.59 2.81 -2.52
CA SER A 176 -7.54 3.22 -3.55
C SER A 176 -7.47 4.70 -3.80
N THR A 177 -7.49 5.06 -5.07
CA THR A 177 -7.45 6.42 -5.54
C THR A 177 -8.69 6.74 -6.37
N LYS A 178 -9.19 7.96 -6.29
CA LYS A 178 -10.28 8.47 -7.12
C LYS A 178 -10.00 9.90 -7.53
N TYR A 179 -10.06 10.18 -8.84
CA TYR A 179 -9.97 11.55 -9.36
C TYR A 179 -11.30 12.27 -9.18
N GLY A 180 -11.26 13.54 -8.79
CA GLY A 180 -12.44 14.35 -8.56
C GLY A 180 -12.12 15.78 -8.18
N ILE A 181 -13.11 16.48 -7.63
CA ILE A 181 -13.03 17.88 -7.25
C ILE A 181 -13.17 18.00 -5.73
N TRP A 182 -12.34 18.86 -5.13
CA TRP A 182 -12.47 19.32 -3.75
C TRP A 182 -12.18 20.83 -3.66
N ASN A 183 -13.09 21.59 -3.11
CA ASN A 183 -12.98 23.06 -2.98
C ASN A 183 -12.56 23.73 -4.30
N SER A 184 -13.22 23.38 -5.40
CA SER A 184 -12.95 23.88 -6.76
C SER A 184 -11.58 23.44 -7.37
N TYR A 185 -10.82 22.58 -6.72
CA TYR A 185 -9.58 22.02 -7.25
C TYR A 185 -9.79 20.61 -7.75
N GLU A 186 -9.30 20.34 -8.95
CA GLU A 186 -9.17 18.97 -9.46
C GLU A 186 -8.00 18.26 -8.79
N GLY A 187 -8.17 16.97 -8.49
CA GLY A 187 -7.12 16.18 -7.85
C GLY A 187 -7.54 14.75 -7.52
N PHE A 188 -6.79 14.14 -6.62
CA PHE A 188 -6.91 12.75 -6.27
C PHE A 188 -7.25 12.59 -4.80
N TYR A 189 -8.41 12.00 -4.52
CA TYR A 189 -8.70 11.40 -3.23
C TYR A 189 -7.93 10.09 -3.14
N THR A 190 -7.19 9.89 -2.09
CA THR A 190 -6.41 8.67 -1.90
C THR A 190 -6.55 8.17 -0.47
N VAL A 191 -6.80 6.89 -0.33
CA VAL A 191 -6.89 6.18 0.95
C VAL A 191 -5.92 5.01 0.94
N LEU A 192 -5.07 4.93 1.95
CA LEU A 192 -4.25 3.76 2.25
C LEU A 192 -4.73 3.19 3.58
N ASN A 193 -5.10 1.93 3.57
CA ASN A 193 -5.37 1.16 4.77
C ASN A 193 -4.23 0.17 4.99
N LEU A 194 -3.74 0.10 6.20
CA LEU A 194 -2.68 -0.78 6.63
C LEU A 194 -3.19 -1.69 7.74
N THR A 195 -3.06 -2.98 7.54
CA THR A 195 -3.36 -4.00 8.54
C THR A 195 -2.07 -4.67 8.99
N VAL A 196 -1.89 -4.72 10.30
CA VAL A 196 -0.74 -5.37 10.93
C VAL A 196 -1.15 -6.74 11.40
N VAL A 197 -0.41 -7.74 10.96
CA VAL A 197 -0.60 -9.12 11.37
C VAL A 197 0.66 -9.68 12.01
N TYR A 198 0.52 -10.59 12.95
CA TYR A 198 1.63 -11.34 13.49
C TYR A 198 1.34 -12.83 13.47
N LYS A 199 2.41 -13.61 13.43
CA LYS A 199 2.41 -15.06 13.53
C LYS A 199 2.39 -15.50 15.00
N TYR A 200 1.57 -16.52 15.30
CA TYR A 200 1.63 -17.26 16.58
C TYR A 200 2.73 -18.31 16.58
#